data_0696104f2ee70a9e2a038136a28b2751
#
_entry.id   0696104f2ee70a9e2a038136a28b2751
#
_cell.length_a   1.000
_cell.length_b   1.000
_cell.length_c   1.000
_cell.angle_alpha   90.00
_cell.angle_beta   90.00
_cell.angle_gamma   90.00
#
_symmetry.space_group_name_H-M   'P 1'
#
loop_
_entity.id
_entity.type
_entity.pdbx_description
1 polymer ?
#
loop_
_entity_poly.entity_id
_entity_poly.type
_entity_poly.pdbx_seq_one_letter_code
_entity_poly.pdbx_strand_id
1 'polypeptide(L)'
;MTFYLGTHVLNHLEKTNVPLFISRRVFDKRKSSLDAMGNWALDSGGFTELNMHGKWTLTEQEYIDRVNRINETPGLLWAAQQDWMCEPFVIEKTGLTINEHQKRTVNNLIKLRKLDTEVAIIPVLQGYSLEDYKNCFEMFESNNIDLRSEPLVGLGSVCRRQNTNDIERIVKYFHHKYIKLHGFGVKINGMKRYGEMLESSDSLAWSYDARWTKRHCSKHKENPTTKNCANCLQYALEWREKVANQ
;
A
#
# COMPACT_ATOMS: atom_id res chain seq x y z
N MET A 1 -2.60 15.22 -5.61
CA MET A 1 -2.51 13.79 -5.24
C MET A 1 -1.18 13.19 -5.66
N THR A 2 -0.51 12.41 -4.81
CA THR A 2 0.73 11.69 -5.13
C THR A 2 0.43 10.28 -5.62
N PHE A 3 0.95 9.90 -6.81
CA PHE A 3 0.85 8.52 -7.29
C PHE A 3 2.18 7.80 -7.12
N TYR A 4 2.22 6.80 -6.24
CA TYR A 4 3.37 5.94 -6.03
C TYR A 4 3.38 4.79 -7.04
N LEU A 5 4.49 4.63 -7.76
CA LEU A 5 4.69 3.49 -8.65
C LEU A 5 5.05 2.25 -7.83
N GLY A 6 4.15 1.30 -7.70
CA GLY A 6 4.41 0.03 -7.03
C GLY A 6 5.52 -0.75 -7.73
N THR A 7 6.50 -1.28 -6.99
CA THR A 7 7.56 -2.12 -7.55
C THR A 7 8.02 -3.20 -6.59
N HIS A 8 8.43 -4.33 -7.13
CA HIS A 8 9.10 -5.42 -6.42
C HIS A 8 10.59 -5.53 -6.78
N VAL A 9 11.11 -4.57 -7.54
CA VAL A 9 12.50 -4.52 -7.98
C VAL A 9 13.23 -3.41 -7.22
N LEU A 10 14.02 -3.77 -6.21
CA LEU A 10 14.69 -2.81 -5.32
C LEU A 10 15.59 -1.81 -6.04
N ASN A 11 16.29 -2.26 -7.09
CA ASN A 11 17.19 -1.39 -7.86
C ASN A 11 16.46 -0.25 -8.60
N HIS A 12 15.13 -0.23 -8.61
CA HIS A 12 14.38 0.92 -9.12
C HIS A 12 14.57 2.15 -8.22
N LEU A 13 14.80 1.98 -6.91
CA LEU A 13 15.13 3.08 -5.99
C LEU A 13 16.34 3.90 -6.46
N GLU A 14 17.36 3.23 -6.98
CA GLU A 14 18.62 3.85 -7.43
C GLU A 14 18.56 4.39 -8.87
N LYS A 15 17.43 4.24 -9.58
CA LYS A 15 17.32 4.50 -11.02
C LYS A 15 16.23 5.50 -11.41
N THR A 16 15.43 5.94 -10.45
CA THR A 16 14.36 6.89 -10.71
C THR A 16 14.04 7.73 -9.47
N ASN A 17 13.62 8.97 -9.70
CA ASN A 17 13.15 9.89 -8.67
C ASN A 17 11.62 9.92 -8.55
N VAL A 18 10.88 9.13 -9.36
CA VAL A 18 9.42 9.05 -9.20
C VAL A 18 9.09 8.38 -7.87
N PRO A 19 8.02 8.80 -7.16
CA PRO A 19 7.62 8.17 -5.92
C PRO A 19 7.36 6.67 -6.10
N LEU A 20 8.00 5.83 -5.27
CA LEU A 20 7.88 4.37 -5.32
C LEU A 20 7.12 3.83 -4.11
N PHE A 21 6.39 2.73 -4.30
CA PHE A 21 5.76 1.95 -3.23
C PHE A 21 6.30 0.53 -3.25
N ILE A 22 6.88 0.08 -2.13
CA ILE A 22 7.63 -1.17 -2.09
C ILE A 22 7.24 -1.98 -0.87
N SER A 23 6.94 -3.26 -1.08
CA SER A 23 6.63 -4.14 0.05
C SER A 23 7.89 -4.44 0.88
N ARG A 24 7.78 -4.35 2.21
CA ARG A 24 8.80 -4.76 3.18
C ARG A 24 9.44 -6.11 2.82
N ARG A 25 8.63 -7.05 2.33
CA ARG A 25 9.08 -8.41 2.02
C ARG A 25 10.17 -8.47 0.95
N VAL A 26 10.24 -7.48 0.08
CA VAL A 26 11.29 -7.41 -0.95
C VAL A 26 12.66 -7.15 -0.33
N PHE A 27 12.70 -6.52 0.85
CA PHE A 27 13.93 -6.26 1.61
C PHE A 27 14.40 -7.44 2.49
N ASP A 28 13.59 -8.48 2.69
CA ASP A 28 13.90 -9.54 3.66
C ASP A 28 15.26 -10.23 3.41
N LYS A 29 15.67 -10.35 2.16
CA LYS A 29 16.95 -10.96 1.78
C LYS A 29 18.11 -9.97 1.64
N ARG A 30 17.84 -8.67 1.75
CA ARG A 30 18.84 -7.62 1.59
C ARG A 30 19.38 -7.17 2.95
N LYS A 31 20.71 -7.08 3.05
CA LYS A 31 21.39 -6.65 4.28
C LYS A 31 21.91 -5.21 4.21
N SER A 32 22.19 -4.69 3.01
CA SER A 32 22.73 -3.35 2.80
C SER A 32 21.63 -2.36 2.39
N SER A 33 21.78 -1.10 2.76
CA SER A 33 20.99 0.02 2.27
C SER A 33 21.13 0.22 0.75
N LEU A 34 20.34 1.10 0.19
CA LEU A 34 20.35 1.53 -1.21
C LEU A 34 20.50 3.05 -1.26
N ASP A 35 21.01 3.56 -2.37
CA ASP A 35 21.09 5.01 -2.62
C ASP A 35 19.84 5.46 -3.39
N ALA A 36 18.72 5.61 -2.68
CA ALA A 36 17.47 5.98 -3.33
C ALA A 36 17.52 7.41 -3.88
N MET A 37 17.13 7.58 -5.14
CA MET A 37 17.13 8.87 -5.84
C MET A 37 15.93 9.75 -5.51
N GLY A 38 14.86 9.18 -4.99
CA GLY A 38 13.59 9.88 -4.75
C GLY A 38 12.86 9.39 -3.52
N ASN A 39 11.71 10.00 -3.25
CA ASN A 39 10.85 9.61 -2.15
C ASN A 39 10.14 8.29 -2.41
N TRP A 40 9.92 7.53 -1.35
CA TRP A 40 9.22 6.27 -1.44
C TRP A 40 8.46 5.94 -0.15
N ALA A 41 7.61 4.93 -0.21
CA ALA A 41 6.83 4.47 0.93
C ALA A 41 6.84 2.94 1.01
N LEU A 42 6.65 2.42 2.23
CA LEU A 42 6.78 1.01 2.56
C LEU A 42 5.41 0.38 2.82
N ASP A 43 5.05 -0.63 1.99
CA ASP A 43 3.94 -1.53 2.28
C ASP A 43 4.35 -2.55 3.35
N SER A 44 3.45 -2.83 4.28
CA SER A 44 3.68 -3.78 5.38
C SER A 44 3.91 -5.22 4.92
N GLY A 45 3.39 -5.60 3.74
CA GLY A 45 3.37 -6.96 3.23
C GLY A 45 2.19 -7.79 3.74
N GLY A 46 1.19 -7.15 4.34
CA GLY A 46 0.02 -7.76 4.98
C GLY A 46 -0.75 -8.71 4.09
N PHE A 47 -0.92 -8.36 2.79
CA PHE A 47 -1.56 -9.26 1.84
C PHE A 47 -0.91 -10.65 1.82
N THR A 48 0.41 -10.70 1.73
CA THR A 48 1.12 -11.98 1.66
C THR A 48 1.09 -12.70 3.02
N GLU A 49 1.25 -11.98 4.14
CA GLU A 49 1.19 -12.56 5.47
C GLU A 49 -0.15 -13.26 5.71
N LEU A 50 -1.25 -12.56 5.50
CA LEU A 50 -2.58 -13.10 5.76
C LEU A 50 -3.00 -14.16 4.74
N ASN A 51 -2.70 -13.95 3.46
CA ASN A 51 -3.06 -14.92 2.41
C ASN A 51 -2.27 -16.22 2.50
N MET A 52 -0.98 -16.19 2.87
CA MET A 52 -0.15 -17.40 2.99
C MET A 52 -0.29 -18.07 4.34
N HIS A 53 -0.30 -17.29 5.43
CA HIS A 53 -0.17 -17.82 6.79
C HIS A 53 -1.45 -17.67 7.62
N GLY A 54 -2.47 -16.91 7.17
CA GLY A 54 -3.66 -16.60 7.93
C GLY A 54 -3.40 -15.75 9.18
N LYS A 55 -2.19 -15.25 9.34
CA LYS A 55 -1.75 -14.43 10.47
C LYS A 55 -0.49 -13.65 10.12
N TRP A 56 -0.16 -12.66 10.93
CA TRP A 56 1.16 -12.04 10.92
C TRP A 56 2.21 -13.01 11.47
N THR A 57 3.31 -13.20 10.74
CA THR A 57 4.45 -14.04 11.15
C THR A 57 5.51 -13.25 11.89
N LEU A 58 5.44 -11.92 11.83
CA LEU A 58 6.29 -11.00 12.58
C LEU A 58 5.51 -10.40 13.75
N THR A 59 6.16 -10.32 14.90
CA THR A 59 5.73 -9.47 16.01
C THR A 59 5.83 -8.00 15.63
N GLU A 60 5.19 -7.13 16.40
CA GLU A 60 5.26 -5.68 16.19
C GLU A 60 6.70 -5.16 16.36
N GLN A 61 7.47 -5.71 17.31
CA GLN A 61 8.88 -5.37 17.50
C GLN A 61 9.72 -5.77 16.28
N GLU A 62 9.60 -7.01 15.81
CA GLU A 62 10.33 -7.46 14.63
C GLU A 62 9.97 -6.65 13.38
N TYR A 63 8.72 -6.18 13.30
CA TYR A 63 8.29 -5.31 12.21
C TYR A 63 9.00 -3.96 12.26
N ILE A 64 9.02 -3.31 13.43
CA ILE A 64 9.71 -2.01 13.62
C ILE A 64 11.22 -2.15 13.42
N ASP A 65 11.84 -3.21 13.91
CA ASP A 65 13.28 -3.47 13.69
C ASP A 65 13.60 -3.55 12.18
N ARG A 66 12.70 -4.14 11.40
CA ARG A 66 12.84 -4.20 9.93
C ARG A 66 12.61 -2.84 9.29
N VAL A 67 11.61 -2.07 9.74
CA VAL A 67 11.35 -0.72 9.25
C VAL A 67 12.56 0.17 9.50
N ASN A 68 13.14 0.14 10.70
CA ASN A 68 14.31 0.93 11.09
C ASN A 68 15.53 0.59 10.22
N ARG A 69 15.80 -0.70 10.01
CA ARG A 69 16.86 -1.14 9.09
C ARG A 69 16.61 -0.69 7.65
N ILE A 70 15.38 -0.75 7.17
CA ILE A 70 15.01 -0.32 5.82
C ILE A 70 15.13 1.20 5.68
N ASN A 71 14.90 1.96 6.74
CA ASN A 71 15.05 3.41 6.79
C ASN A 71 16.50 3.91 6.62
N GLU A 72 17.50 3.01 6.74
CA GLU A 72 18.88 3.32 6.31
C GLU A 72 18.97 3.65 4.81
N THR A 73 17.98 3.23 4.01
CA THR A 73 17.80 3.65 2.62
C THR A 73 17.08 5.01 2.61
N PRO A 74 17.71 6.10 2.12
CA PRO A 74 17.14 7.44 2.19
C PRO A 74 15.81 7.58 1.44
N GLY A 75 15.02 8.59 1.81
CA GLY A 75 13.78 8.93 1.11
C GLY A 75 12.53 8.15 1.52
N LEU A 76 12.59 7.28 2.53
CA LEU A 76 11.40 6.65 3.10
C LEU A 76 10.55 7.69 3.83
N LEU A 77 9.32 7.92 3.34
CA LEU A 77 8.42 8.92 3.91
C LEU A 77 7.53 8.34 5.01
N TRP A 78 7.05 7.12 4.82
CA TRP A 78 6.14 6.45 5.74
C TRP A 78 6.09 4.95 5.47
N ALA A 79 5.65 4.19 6.47
CA ALA A 79 5.36 2.77 6.36
C ALA A 79 3.90 2.49 6.77
N ALA A 80 3.24 1.57 6.06
CA ALA A 80 1.92 1.09 6.46
C ALA A 80 2.02 0.23 7.72
N GLN A 81 1.09 0.35 8.65
CA GLN A 81 1.02 -0.54 9.81
C GLN A 81 0.79 -2.01 9.42
N GLN A 82 0.99 -2.93 10.34
CA GLN A 82 0.55 -4.32 10.23
C GLN A 82 -0.97 -4.40 10.40
N ASP A 83 -1.71 -4.25 9.30
CA ASP A 83 -3.17 -4.27 9.27
C ASP A 83 -3.73 -5.67 8.99
N TRP A 84 -4.99 -5.92 9.33
CA TRP A 84 -5.71 -7.15 9.09
C TRP A 84 -6.79 -6.90 8.04
N MET A 85 -6.54 -7.36 6.83
CA MET A 85 -7.39 -7.12 5.66
C MET A 85 -8.75 -7.80 5.79
N CYS A 86 -9.80 -7.15 5.26
CA CYS A 86 -11.20 -7.57 5.40
C CYS A 86 -11.81 -8.13 4.11
N GLU A 87 -11.01 -8.49 3.10
CA GLU A 87 -11.54 -9.18 1.92
C GLU A 87 -12.10 -10.56 2.28
N PRO A 88 -13.21 -11.01 1.65
CA PRO A 88 -13.88 -12.27 1.99
C PRO A 88 -12.95 -13.48 2.02
N PHE A 89 -12.04 -13.61 1.06
CA PHE A 89 -11.10 -14.72 1.00
C PHE A 89 -10.05 -14.69 2.12
N VAL A 90 -9.75 -13.49 2.69
CA VAL A 90 -8.86 -13.36 3.84
C VAL A 90 -9.61 -13.72 5.12
N ILE A 91 -10.86 -13.25 5.25
CA ILE A 91 -11.76 -13.60 6.35
C ILE A 91 -11.94 -15.13 6.42
N GLU A 92 -12.22 -15.76 5.29
CA GLU A 92 -12.32 -17.23 5.19
C GLU A 92 -11.01 -17.91 5.60
N LYS A 93 -9.87 -17.40 5.12
CA LYS A 93 -8.54 -17.96 5.43
C LYS A 93 -8.17 -17.87 6.90
N THR A 94 -8.53 -16.78 7.57
CA THR A 94 -8.20 -16.55 8.99
C THR A 94 -9.20 -17.20 9.93
N GLY A 95 -10.43 -17.47 9.46
CA GLY A 95 -11.54 -17.94 10.29
C GLY A 95 -12.03 -16.89 11.30
N LEU A 96 -11.65 -15.62 11.13
CA LEU A 96 -12.00 -14.53 12.03
C LEU A 96 -13.07 -13.63 11.39
N THR A 97 -13.79 -12.87 12.21
CA THR A 97 -14.77 -11.89 11.75
C THR A 97 -14.09 -10.58 11.29
N ILE A 98 -14.81 -9.78 10.50
CA ILE A 98 -14.34 -8.41 10.12
C ILE A 98 -14.06 -7.59 11.39
N ASN A 99 -14.92 -7.66 12.39
CA ASN A 99 -14.73 -6.95 13.65
C ASN A 99 -13.43 -7.34 14.38
N GLU A 100 -13.08 -8.63 14.39
CA GLU A 100 -11.82 -9.10 14.98
C GLU A 100 -10.61 -8.62 14.18
N HIS A 101 -10.69 -8.59 12.84
CA HIS A 101 -9.66 -8.01 11.98
C HIS A 101 -9.46 -6.53 12.30
N GLN A 102 -10.54 -5.77 12.44
CA GLN A 102 -10.50 -4.35 12.80
C GLN A 102 -9.87 -4.14 14.19
N LYS A 103 -10.31 -4.89 15.20
CA LYS A 103 -9.71 -4.84 16.55
C LYS A 103 -8.22 -5.13 16.53
N ARG A 104 -7.78 -6.14 15.77
CA ARG A 104 -6.36 -6.47 15.62
C ARG A 104 -5.59 -5.36 14.90
N THR A 105 -6.18 -4.75 13.87
CA THR A 105 -5.61 -3.62 13.15
C THR A 105 -5.37 -2.44 14.09
N VAL A 106 -6.38 -2.04 14.86
CA VAL A 106 -6.26 -0.93 15.83
C VAL A 106 -5.23 -1.25 16.91
N ASN A 107 -5.31 -2.45 17.51
CA ASN A 107 -4.37 -2.87 18.56
C ASN A 107 -2.92 -2.93 18.06
N ASN A 108 -2.69 -3.36 16.81
CA ASN A 108 -1.35 -3.37 16.23
C ASN A 108 -0.79 -1.95 16.11
N LEU A 109 -1.59 -0.98 15.66
CA LEU A 109 -1.12 0.41 15.63
C LEU A 109 -0.74 0.94 17.01
N ILE A 110 -1.59 0.66 18.03
CA ILE A 110 -1.32 1.07 19.41
C ILE A 110 0.01 0.49 19.92
N LYS A 111 0.31 -0.76 19.59
CA LYS A 111 1.57 -1.40 19.97
C LYS A 111 2.75 -0.81 19.19
N LEU A 112 2.62 -0.67 17.86
CA LEU A 112 3.66 -0.11 16.99
C LEU A 112 4.07 1.31 17.42
N ARG A 113 3.11 2.14 17.84
CA ARG A 113 3.37 3.51 18.34
C ARG A 113 4.08 3.60 19.68
N LYS A 114 4.22 2.49 20.40
CA LYS A 114 5.01 2.42 21.64
C LYS A 114 6.46 2.02 21.38
N LEU A 115 6.78 1.65 20.16
CA LEU A 115 8.11 1.20 19.76
C LEU A 115 8.89 2.35 19.12
N ASP A 116 10.20 2.30 19.27
CA ASP A 116 11.10 3.36 18.81
C ASP A 116 11.33 3.28 17.30
N THR A 117 10.87 4.31 16.59
CA THR A 117 11.12 4.50 15.16
C THR A 117 10.94 5.95 14.75
N GLU A 118 11.80 6.44 13.87
CA GLU A 118 11.68 7.76 13.23
C GLU A 118 10.72 7.74 12.03
N VAL A 119 10.35 6.54 11.55
CA VAL A 119 9.48 6.40 10.39
C VAL A 119 8.02 6.57 10.80
N ALA A 120 7.29 7.42 10.10
CA ALA A 120 5.86 7.59 10.29
C ALA A 120 5.12 6.27 9.96
N ILE A 121 4.55 5.61 10.97
CA ILE A 121 3.68 4.44 10.78
C ILE A 121 2.25 4.92 10.62
N ILE A 122 1.72 4.86 9.39
CA ILE A 122 0.37 5.32 9.11
C ILE A 122 -0.70 4.31 9.54
N PRO A 123 -1.82 4.77 10.13
CA PRO A 123 -2.98 3.93 10.39
C PRO A 123 -3.63 3.45 9.11
N VAL A 124 -4.31 2.29 9.16
CA VAL A 124 -5.05 1.74 8.02
C VAL A 124 -6.50 1.46 8.43
N LEU A 125 -7.45 2.10 7.75
CA LEU A 125 -8.86 1.77 7.84
C LEU A 125 -9.15 0.46 7.11
N GLN A 126 -9.79 -0.47 7.80
CA GLN A 126 -10.14 -1.78 7.27
C GLN A 126 -11.64 -2.06 7.37
N GLY A 127 -12.20 -2.64 6.32
CA GLY A 127 -13.61 -3.01 6.23
C GLY A 127 -13.95 -3.62 4.88
N TYR A 128 -15.21 -3.99 4.69
CA TYR A 128 -15.72 -4.43 3.40
C TYR A 128 -16.91 -3.58 2.94
N SER A 129 -17.90 -3.35 3.78
CA SER A 129 -18.99 -2.40 3.57
C SER A 129 -18.64 -1.02 4.13
N LEU A 130 -19.37 0.03 3.73
CA LEU A 130 -19.22 1.37 4.31
C LEU A 130 -19.40 1.34 5.83
N GLU A 131 -20.32 0.51 6.33
CA GLU A 131 -20.56 0.40 7.76
C GLU A 131 -19.36 -0.23 8.50
N ASP A 132 -18.71 -1.24 7.90
CA ASP A 132 -17.49 -1.79 8.49
C ASP A 132 -16.41 -0.71 8.62
N TYR A 133 -16.20 0.11 7.57
CA TYR A 133 -15.19 1.18 7.65
C TYR A 133 -15.55 2.25 8.70
N LYS A 134 -16.84 2.57 8.89
CA LYS A 134 -17.27 3.45 9.97
C LYS A 134 -16.97 2.83 11.35
N ASN A 135 -17.29 1.55 11.53
CA ASN A 135 -16.98 0.84 12.77
C ASN A 135 -15.47 0.84 13.05
N CYS A 136 -14.64 0.62 12.03
CA CYS A 136 -13.19 0.71 12.16
C CYS A 136 -12.73 2.12 12.58
N PHE A 137 -13.30 3.15 11.97
CA PHE A 137 -13.04 4.54 12.32
C PHE A 137 -13.39 4.83 13.79
N GLU A 138 -14.59 4.42 14.24
CA GLU A 138 -15.01 4.56 15.63
C GLU A 138 -14.13 3.79 16.62
N MET A 139 -13.58 2.63 16.21
CA MET A 139 -12.61 1.90 17.03
C MET A 139 -11.31 2.69 17.22
N PHE A 140 -10.81 3.40 16.18
CA PHE A 140 -9.67 4.29 16.33
C PHE A 140 -9.99 5.44 17.28
N GLU A 141 -11.11 6.14 17.09
CA GLU A 141 -11.55 7.25 17.96
C GLU A 141 -11.70 6.80 19.43
N SER A 142 -12.33 5.63 19.67
CA SER A 142 -12.51 5.05 21.01
C SER A 142 -11.19 4.71 21.72
N ASN A 143 -10.10 4.58 20.96
CA ASN A 143 -8.75 4.38 21.48
C ASN A 143 -7.91 5.67 21.48
N ASN A 144 -8.55 6.84 21.40
CA ASN A 144 -7.93 8.18 21.40
C ASN A 144 -6.99 8.39 20.19
N ILE A 145 -7.28 7.78 19.06
CA ILE A 145 -6.56 7.97 17.80
C ILE A 145 -7.46 8.76 16.85
N ASP A 146 -7.22 10.07 16.73
CA ASP A 146 -7.94 10.92 15.79
C ASP A 146 -7.32 10.83 14.40
N LEU A 147 -7.98 10.09 13.50
CA LEU A 147 -7.52 9.90 12.13
C LEU A 147 -7.51 11.19 11.29
N ARG A 148 -8.20 12.24 11.72
CA ARG A 148 -8.16 13.55 11.06
C ARG A 148 -6.87 14.30 11.31
N SER A 149 -6.21 14.03 12.45
CA SER A 149 -4.91 14.61 12.79
C SER A 149 -3.74 13.87 12.16
N GLU A 150 -3.99 12.68 11.58
CA GLU A 150 -2.94 11.88 10.96
C GLU A 150 -2.45 12.53 9.65
N PRO A 151 -1.14 12.47 9.36
CA PRO A 151 -0.60 12.98 8.11
C PRO A 151 -1.14 12.22 6.89
N LEU A 152 -1.46 10.96 7.07
CA LEU A 152 -2.00 10.07 6.04
C LEU A 152 -2.69 8.87 6.69
N VAL A 153 -3.79 8.37 6.10
CA VAL A 153 -4.52 7.18 6.53
C VAL A 153 -4.67 6.22 5.35
N GLY A 154 -4.19 5.01 5.49
CA GLY A 154 -4.37 3.98 4.46
C GLY A 154 -5.83 3.51 4.39
N LEU A 155 -6.34 3.32 3.19
CA LEU A 155 -7.62 2.67 2.93
C LEU A 155 -7.35 1.27 2.38
N GLY A 156 -7.47 0.26 3.23
CA GLY A 156 -7.22 -1.14 2.89
C GLY A 156 -8.44 -1.85 2.30
N SER A 157 -8.28 -3.08 1.82
CA SER A 157 -9.33 -3.94 1.24
C SER A 157 -10.09 -3.34 0.06
N VAL A 158 -9.47 -2.43 -0.70
CA VAL A 158 -10.10 -1.72 -1.85
C VAL A 158 -9.53 -2.13 -3.20
N CYS A 159 -8.31 -2.66 -3.28
CA CYS A 159 -7.55 -2.90 -4.50
C CYS A 159 -8.34 -3.67 -5.56
N ARG A 160 -9.03 -4.75 -5.19
CA ARG A 160 -9.80 -5.60 -6.12
C ARG A 160 -11.16 -5.05 -6.49
N ARG A 161 -11.68 -4.06 -5.74
CA ARG A 161 -13.01 -3.45 -5.89
C ARG A 161 -12.97 -1.98 -6.28
N GLN A 162 -11.82 -1.41 -6.53
CA GLN A 162 -11.59 0.01 -6.75
C GLN A 162 -12.49 0.68 -7.81
N ASN A 163 -13.08 -0.10 -8.73
CA ASN A 163 -13.98 0.42 -9.77
C ASN A 163 -15.46 0.26 -9.41
N THR A 164 -15.80 0.15 -8.12
CA THR A 164 -17.18 0.00 -7.68
C THR A 164 -17.74 1.28 -7.07
N ASN A 165 -19.06 1.45 -7.11
CA ASN A 165 -19.76 2.54 -6.45
C ASN A 165 -19.57 2.50 -4.93
N ASP A 166 -19.39 1.30 -4.36
CA ASP A 166 -19.19 1.16 -2.91
C ASP A 166 -17.88 1.79 -2.48
N ILE A 167 -16.77 1.55 -3.21
CA ILE A 167 -15.48 2.16 -2.88
C ILE A 167 -15.53 3.68 -3.06
N GLU A 168 -16.16 4.18 -4.12
CA GLU A 168 -16.36 5.61 -4.32
C GLU A 168 -17.14 6.24 -3.15
N ARG A 169 -18.21 5.58 -2.68
CA ARG A 169 -19.00 6.04 -1.51
C ARG A 169 -18.16 6.05 -0.23
N ILE A 170 -17.32 5.04 -0.02
CA ILE A 170 -16.42 4.95 1.12
C ILE A 170 -15.40 6.09 1.08
N VAL A 171 -14.70 6.27 -0.04
CA VAL A 171 -13.73 7.36 -0.22
C VAL A 171 -14.39 8.72 0.02
N LYS A 172 -15.53 8.96 -0.61
CA LYS A 172 -16.30 10.21 -0.46
C LYS A 172 -16.68 10.47 1.01
N TYR A 173 -17.13 9.45 1.73
CA TYR A 173 -17.51 9.57 3.14
C TYR A 173 -16.33 10.03 4.01
N PHE A 174 -15.16 9.43 3.87
CA PHE A 174 -13.99 9.79 4.67
C PHE A 174 -13.32 11.09 4.20
N HIS A 175 -13.36 11.38 2.90
CA HIS A 175 -12.93 12.68 2.39
C HIS A 175 -13.73 13.83 3.01
N HIS A 176 -15.06 13.70 3.13
CA HIS A 176 -15.92 14.68 3.82
C HIS A 176 -15.68 14.75 5.34
N LYS A 177 -15.01 13.78 5.92
CA LYS A 177 -14.52 13.83 7.31
C LYS A 177 -13.12 14.45 7.43
N TYR A 178 -12.59 15.00 6.34
CA TYR A 178 -11.25 15.62 6.27
C TYR A 178 -10.11 14.65 6.56
N ILE A 179 -10.28 13.37 6.24
CA ILE A 179 -9.23 12.36 6.37
C ILE A 179 -8.41 12.32 5.09
N LYS A 180 -7.09 12.46 5.19
CA LYS A 180 -6.15 12.34 4.09
C LYS A 180 -5.93 10.87 3.76
N LEU A 181 -6.51 10.39 2.67
CA LEU A 181 -6.52 8.97 2.34
C LEU A 181 -5.38 8.58 1.37
N HIS A 182 -4.71 7.46 1.68
CA HIS A 182 -3.95 6.68 0.72
C HIS A 182 -4.76 5.46 0.27
N GLY A 183 -5.09 5.37 -1.02
CA GLY A 183 -5.83 4.22 -1.56
C GLY A 183 -4.88 3.12 -2.01
N PHE A 184 -4.78 2.03 -1.24
CA PHE A 184 -3.92 0.89 -1.59
C PHE A 184 -4.37 0.20 -2.88
N GLY A 185 -3.47 0.12 -3.86
CA GLY A 185 -3.70 -0.54 -5.14
C GLY A 185 -4.76 0.12 -6.03
N VAL A 186 -5.09 1.39 -5.78
CA VAL A 186 -6.04 2.15 -6.62
C VAL A 186 -5.35 2.57 -7.90
N LYS A 187 -5.83 2.03 -9.02
CA LYS A 187 -5.29 2.23 -10.37
C LYS A 187 -6.27 3.03 -11.23
N ILE A 188 -6.01 3.13 -12.52
CA ILE A 188 -6.66 4.01 -13.51
C ILE A 188 -8.17 4.22 -13.29
N ASN A 189 -8.95 3.15 -13.14
CA ASN A 189 -10.41 3.27 -13.06
C ASN A 189 -10.88 3.92 -11.74
N GLY A 190 -10.26 3.57 -10.62
CA GLY A 190 -10.54 4.22 -9.34
C GLY A 190 -10.07 5.67 -9.34
N MET A 191 -8.89 5.93 -9.92
CA MET A 191 -8.33 7.27 -10.06
C MET A 191 -9.27 8.22 -10.82
N LYS A 192 -9.86 7.76 -11.93
CA LYS A 192 -10.84 8.54 -12.71
C LYS A 192 -12.11 8.87 -11.94
N ARG A 193 -12.51 8.02 -11.00
CA ARG A 193 -13.78 8.17 -10.28
C ARG A 193 -13.66 9.05 -9.04
N TYR A 194 -12.59 8.86 -8.28
CA TYR A 194 -12.45 9.50 -6.97
C TYR A 194 -10.99 9.87 -6.61
N GLY A 195 -10.09 9.87 -7.59
CA GLY A 195 -8.68 10.18 -7.35
C GLY A 195 -8.44 11.55 -6.73
N GLU A 196 -9.23 12.56 -7.10
CA GLU A 196 -9.16 13.91 -6.51
C GLU A 196 -9.50 13.97 -5.02
N MET A 197 -10.20 12.94 -4.50
CA MET A 197 -10.53 12.79 -3.09
C MET A 197 -9.45 12.01 -2.30
N LEU A 198 -8.41 11.54 -2.96
CA LEU A 198 -7.28 10.86 -2.34
C LEU A 198 -6.08 11.78 -2.22
N GLU A 199 -5.34 11.71 -1.11
CA GLU A 199 -4.03 12.34 -0.95
C GLU A 199 -2.98 11.62 -1.78
N SER A 200 -3.04 10.29 -1.78
CA SER A 200 -2.14 9.45 -2.55
C SER A 200 -2.75 8.08 -2.89
N SER A 201 -2.14 7.41 -3.84
CA SER A 201 -2.42 6.01 -4.16
C SER A 201 -1.18 5.32 -4.72
N ASP A 202 -1.23 3.98 -4.82
CA ASP A 202 -0.19 3.18 -5.45
C ASP A 202 -0.74 2.20 -6.47
N SER A 203 0.11 1.67 -7.33
CA SER A 203 -0.23 0.49 -8.13
C SER A 203 1.00 -0.26 -8.66
N LEU A 204 0.94 -1.59 -8.60
CA LEU A 204 1.86 -2.53 -9.26
C LEU A 204 1.24 -3.16 -10.52
N ALA A 205 0.12 -2.63 -11.02
CA ALA A 205 -0.63 -3.22 -12.14
C ALA A 205 0.16 -3.30 -13.44
N TRP A 206 1.15 -2.43 -13.66
CA TRP A 206 2.04 -2.47 -14.81
C TRP A 206 2.79 -3.78 -14.94
N SER A 207 3.30 -4.31 -13.82
CA SER A 207 4.04 -5.57 -13.80
C SER A 207 3.15 -6.77 -14.13
N TYR A 208 1.93 -6.77 -13.58
CA TYR A 208 0.93 -7.78 -13.89
C TYR A 208 0.53 -7.74 -15.37
N ASP A 209 0.20 -6.55 -15.89
CA ASP A 209 -0.16 -6.34 -17.30
C ASP A 209 0.93 -6.84 -18.24
N ALA A 210 2.18 -6.42 -18.03
CA ALA A 210 3.31 -6.84 -18.86
C ALA A 210 3.52 -8.36 -18.86
N ARG A 211 3.30 -9.01 -17.71
CA ARG A 211 3.47 -10.47 -17.56
C ARG A 211 2.44 -11.26 -18.36
N TRP A 212 1.16 -10.87 -18.27
CA TRP A 212 0.07 -11.59 -18.90
C TRP A 212 -0.11 -11.25 -20.37
N THR A 213 0.03 -10.00 -20.74
CA THR A 213 -0.10 -9.55 -22.13
C THR A 213 1.19 -9.72 -22.94
N LYS A 214 2.30 -10.12 -22.29
CA LYS A 214 3.65 -10.21 -22.88
C LYS A 214 4.10 -8.90 -23.55
N ARG A 215 3.60 -7.75 -23.06
CA ARG A 215 3.95 -6.44 -23.61
C ARG A 215 5.37 -6.06 -23.28
N HIS A 216 5.95 -5.29 -24.19
CA HIS A 216 7.29 -4.71 -24.08
C HIS A 216 7.19 -3.18 -24.06
N CYS A 217 8.15 -2.53 -23.39
CA CYS A 217 8.34 -1.10 -23.46
C CYS A 217 8.87 -0.68 -24.84
N SER A 218 8.87 0.62 -25.12
CA SER A 218 9.41 1.18 -26.38
C SER A 218 10.81 0.63 -26.70
N LYS A 219 11.71 0.58 -25.69
CA LYS A 219 13.09 0.07 -25.85
C LYS A 219 13.17 -1.42 -26.25
N HIS A 220 12.26 -2.27 -25.78
CA HIS A 220 12.31 -3.72 -26.02
C HIS A 220 11.34 -4.20 -27.10
N LYS A 221 10.57 -3.30 -27.70
CA LYS A 221 9.57 -3.65 -28.70
C LYS A 221 10.19 -4.18 -29.99
N GLU A 222 11.27 -3.56 -30.44
CA GLU A 222 11.94 -3.91 -31.69
C GLU A 222 12.98 -5.04 -31.53
N ASN A 223 13.57 -5.14 -30.32
CA ASN A 223 14.57 -6.17 -30.02
C ASN A 223 14.33 -6.72 -28.59
N PRO A 224 13.40 -7.66 -28.40
CA PRO A 224 13.07 -8.18 -27.10
C PRO A 224 14.19 -9.07 -26.56
N THR A 225 14.93 -8.56 -25.58
CA THR A 225 15.98 -9.31 -24.85
C THR A 225 15.39 -10.12 -23.68
N THR A 226 14.11 -9.91 -23.36
CA THR A 226 13.40 -10.55 -22.25
C THR A 226 12.06 -11.11 -22.70
N LYS A 227 11.54 -12.12 -21.99
CA LYS A 227 10.22 -12.72 -22.26
C LYS A 227 9.08 -11.70 -22.17
N ASN A 228 9.18 -10.72 -21.27
CA ASN A 228 8.25 -9.60 -21.08
C ASN A 228 8.91 -8.50 -20.24
N CYS A 229 8.22 -7.36 -20.09
CA CYS A 229 8.69 -6.21 -19.30
C CYS A 229 8.14 -6.14 -17.88
N ALA A 230 7.77 -7.25 -17.26
CA ALA A 230 7.19 -7.26 -15.90
C ALA A 230 8.12 -6.77 -14.78
N ASN A 231 9.44 -6.68 -15.04
CA ASN A 231 10.44 -6.14 -14.12
C ASN A 231 11.19 -4.93 -14.71
N CYS A 232 10.72 -4.39 -15.83
CA CYS A 232 11.41 -3.32 -16.57
C CYS A 232 10.97 -1.94 -16.08
N LEU A 233 11.93 -1.14 -15.58
CA LEU A 233 11.65 0.23 -15.13
C LEU A 233 11.07 1.10 -16.27
N GLN A 234 11.63 1.00 -17.48
CA GLN A 234 11.13 1.78 -18.63
C GLN A 234 9.64 1.53 -18.89
N TYR A 235 9.21 0.25 -18.86
CA TYR A 235 7.79 -0.09 -19.01
C TYR A 235 6.94 0.46 -17.85
N ALA A 236 7.45 0.40 -16.63
CA ALA A 236 6.77 0.93 -15.46
C ALA A 236 6.56 2.44 -15.54
N LEU A 237 7.57 3.18 -16.00
CA LEU A 237 7.50 4.64 -16.20
C LEU A 237 6.52 5.01 -17.32
N GLU A 238 6.59 4.34 -18.47
CA GLU A 238 5.64 4.54 -19.60
C GLU A 238 4.18 4.25 -19.17
N TRP A 239 3.99 3.24 -18.32
CA TRP A 239 2.68 2.95 -17.76
C TRP A 239 2.23 4.02 -16.77
N ARG A 240 3.12 4.50 -15.90
CA ARG A 240 2.83 5.59 -14.94
C ARG A 240 2.40 6.86 -15.63
N GLU A 241 3.06 7.26 -16.72
CA GLU A 241 2.69 8.43 -17.52
C GLU A 241 1.25 8.32 -18.04
N LYS A 242 0.83 7.14 -18.50
CA LYS A 242 -0.56 6.91 -18.92
C LYS A 242 -1.57 7.04 -17.77
N VAL A 243 -1.17 6.77 -16.54
CA VAL A 243 -2.01 6.96 -15.35
C VAL A 243 -2.07 8.41 -14.95
N ALA A 244 -0.95 9.13 -14.99
CA ALA A 244 -0.84 10.53 -14.57
C ALA A 244 -1.52 11.52 -15.54
N ASN A 245 -1.64 11.15 -16.82
CA ASN A 245 -2.23 11.99 -17.89
C ASN A 245 -3.76 11.75 -18.06
N GLN A 246 -4.43 11.14 -17.11
CA GLN A 246 -5.87 10.86 -17.11
C GLN A 246 -6.61 11.63 -16.03
#